data_1478b1a97ce4499b294509bf389326e1
#
_entry.id   1478b1a97ce4499b294509bf389326e1
#
_cell.length_a   1.000
_cell.length_b   1.000
_cell.length_c   1.000
_cell.angle_alpha   90.00
_cell.angle_beta   90.00
_cell.angle_gamma   90.00
#
_symmetry.space_group_name_H-M   'P 1'
#
loop_
_entity.id
_entity.type
_entity.pdbx_description
1 polymer ?
#
loop_
_entity_poly.entity_id
_entity_poly.type
_entity_poly.pdbx_seq_one_letter_code
_entity_poly.pdbx_strand_id
1 'polypeptide(L)'
;MKLLEMKHVGKSFGELEVLKDISMEVEEGEVVAIIGPSGSGKSTLLRCATLLETMDKGVLKYCGEAATDNAEGEATHYVSRQQLAQLKNNFGLVFQNFNLFPHYSVLKNVTDAPIHVQKRDKDEVYKEARELLRKVGLAEKENSYPGQLSGGQQQRVAIARALAMNPKMLLFFHYLDYQ
;
A
#
# COMPACT_ATOMS: atom_id res chain seq x y z
N MET A 1 15.47 -10.93 -2.07
CA MET A 1 14.32 -11.57 -1.36
C MET A 1 13.03 -11.14 -2.02
N LYS A 2 12.09 -12.07 -2.30
CA LYS A 2 10.78 -11.72 -2.84
C LYS A 2 9.93 -11.04 -1.77
N LEU A 3 9.47 -9.82 -2.05
CA LEU A 3 8.63 -9.03 -1.16
C LEU A 3 7.14 -9.25 -1.44
N LEU A 4 6.78 -9.47 -2.72
CA LEU A 4 5.42 -9.79 -3.17
C LEU A 4 5.49 -10.90 -4.18
N GLU A 5 4.63 -11.90 -4.03
CA GLU A 5 4.40 -12.94 -5.03
C GLU A 5 2.91 -13.08 -5.27
N MET A 6 2.50 -12.93 -6.50
CA MET A 6 1.15 -13.19 -6.99
C MET A 6 1.24 -14.22 -8.11
N LYS A 7 0.50 -15.31 -8.02
CA LYS A 7 0.54 -16.37 -9.03
C LYS A 7 -0.87 -16.78 -9.44
N HIS A 8 -1.07 -16.87 -10.74
CA HIS A 8 -2.32 -17.31 -11.36
C HIS A 8 -3.57 -16.58 -10.84
N VAL A 9 -3.42 -15.26 -10.62
CA VAL A 9 -4.47 -14.40 -10.07
C VAL A 9 -5.60 -14.21 -11.07
N GLY A 10 -6.81 -14.57 -10.64
CA GLY A 10 -8.05 -14.33 -11.35
C GLY A 10 -9.02 -13.51 -10.51
N LYS A 11 -9.75 -12.61 -11.16
CA LYS A 11 -10.81 -11.81 -10.54
C LYS A 11 -11.90 -11.47 -11.52
N SER A 12 -13.14 -11.75 -11.11
CA SER A 12 -14.34 -11.39 -11.87
C SER A 12 -15.27 -10.51 -11.04
N PHE A 13 -16.06 -9.68 -11.70
CA PHE A 13 -17.17 -8.94 -11.13
C PHE A 13 -18.43 -9.30 -11.91
N GLY A 14 -19.25 -10.19 -11.34
CA GLY A 14 -20.35 -10.82 -12.05
C GLY A 14 -19.82 -11.63 -13.24
N GLU A 15 -20.30 -11.34 -14.45
CA GLU A 15 -19.86 -12.03 -15.68
C GLU A 15 -18.58 -11.42 -16.29
N LEU A 16 -18.14 -10.27 -15.79
CA LEU A 16 -16.93 -9.58 -16.30
C LEU A 16 -15.67 -10.11 -15.62
N GLU A 17 -14.89 -10.92 -16.37
CA GLU A 17 -13.56 -11.35 -15.92
C GLU A 17 -12.53 -10.25 -16.17
N VAL A 18 -12.04 -9.63 -15.08
CA VAL A 18 -11.14 -8.46 -15.11
C VAL A 18 -9.68 -8.88 -15.04
N LEU A 19 -9.34 -9.86 -14.19
CA LEU A 19 -8.00 -10.44 -14.14
C LEU A 19 -8.05 -11.89 -14.62
N LYS A 20 -7.19 -12.20 -15.60
CA LYS A 20 -7.12 -13.50 -16.25
C LYS A 20 -5.71 -14.06 -16.11
N ASP A 21 -5.53 -14.93 -15.12
CA ASP A 21 -4.27 -15.67 -14.93
C ASP A 21 -3.03 -14.76 -14.85
N ILE A 22 -3.08 -13.73 -13.98
CA ILE A 22 -1.98 -12.77 -13.83
C ILE A 22 -0.99 -13.27 -12.79
N SER A 23 0.29 -13.33 -13.18
CA SER A 23 1.38 -13.63 -12.27
C SER A 23 2.39 -12.50 -12.27
N MET A 24 2.86 -12.11 -11.07
CA MET A 24 3.89 -11.10 -10.88
C MET A 24 4.66 -11.32 -9.58
N GLU A 25 5.89 -10.87 -9.55
CA GLU A 25 6.75 -10.90 -8.39
C GLU A 25 7.44 -9.54 -8.24
N VAL A 26 7.75 -9.16 -7.02
CA VAL A 26 8.54 -7.95 -6.69
C VAL A 26 9.63 -8.34 -5.72
N GLU A 27 10.88 -8.06 -6.08
CA GLU A 27 12.04 -8.33 -5.26
C GLU A 27 12.48 -7.10 -4.44
N GLU A 28 13.29 -7.35 -3.42
CA GLU A 28 13.86 -6.28 -2.61
C GLU A 28 14.77 -5.39 -3.47
N GLY A 29 14.57 -4.06 -3.38
CA GLY A 29 15.27 -3.07 -4.19
C GLY A 29 14.75 -2.91 -5.61
N GLU A 30 13.72 -3.67 -6.01
CA GLU A 30 13.11 -3.57 -7.33
C GLU A 30 12.00 -2.50 -7.35
N VAL A 31 11.85 -1.84 -8.51
CA VAL A 31 10.72 -0.95 -8.82
C VAL A 31 9.95 -1.54 -9.99
N VAL A 32 8.71 -1.94 -9.74
CA VAL A 32 7.82 -2.51 -10.75
C VAL A 32 6.72 -1.50 -11.11
N ALA A 33 6.55 -1.22 -12.41
CA ALA A 33 5.48 -0.37 -12.91
C ALA A 33 4.45 -1.20 -13.69
N ILE A 34 3.18 -1.07 -13.32
CA ILE A 34 2.06 -1.71 -14.02
C ILE A 34 1.48 -0.70 -15.01
N ILE A 35 1.69 -0.92 -16.29
CA ILE A 35 1.29 0.00 -17.37
C ILE A 35 0.22 -0.68 -18.24
N GLY A 36 -0.69 0.11 -18.79
CA GLY A 36 -1.74 -0.36 -19.70
C GLY A 36 -2.90 0.63 -19.81
N PRO A 37 -3.82 0.44 -20.77
CA PRO A 37 -4.95 1.34 -20.99
C PRO A 37 -5.91 1.38 -19.78
N SER A 38 -6.77 2.41 -19.75
CA SER A 38 -7.86 2.48 -18.76
C SER A 38 -8.76 1.24 -18.88
N GLY A 39 -9.21 0.69 -17.76
CA GLY A 39 -10.04 -0.51 -17.73
C GLY A 39 -9.30 -1.86 -17.87
N SER A 40 -7.98 -1.88 -18.04
CA SER A 40 -7.20 -3.14 -18.18
C SER A 40 -6.97 -3.93 -16.88
N GLY A 41 -7.62 -3.56 -15.78
CA GLY A 41 -7.52 -4.30 -14.51
C GLY A 41 -6.37 -3.89 -13.58
N LYS A 42 -5.53 -2.91 -13.93
CA LYS A 42 -4.39 -2.46 -13.10
C LYS A 42 -4.76 -2.14 -11.65
N SER A 43 -5.82 -1.35 -11.48
CA SER A 43 -6.31 -0.98 -10.14
C SER A 43 -6.88 -2.18 -9.39
N THR A 44 -7.52 -3.10 -10.08
CA THR A 44 -8.04 -4.34 -9.50
C THR A 44 -6.89 -5.22 -9.05
N LEU A 45 -5.85 -5.40 -9.86
CA LEU A 45 -4.66 -6.16 -9.49
C LEU A 45 -3.98 -5.56 -8.26
N LEU A 46 -3.79 -4.24 -8.23
CA LEU A 46 -3.19 -3.55 -7.10
C LEU A 46 -4.06 -3.64 -5.84
N ARG A 47 -5.40 -3.59 -5.97
CA ARG A 47 -6.33 -3.81 -4.86
C ARG A 47 -6.24 -5.24 -4.31
N CYS A 48 -6.10 -6.24 -5.18
CA CYS A 48 -5.85 -7.61 -4.75
C CYS A 48 -4.50 -7.73 -4.02
N ALA A 49 -3.44 -7.11 -4.58
CA ALA A 49 -2.11 -7.07 -3.97
C ALA A 49 -2.08 -6.35 -2.61
N THR A 50 -3.08 -5.54 -2.28
CA THR A 50 -3.16 -4.77 -1.02
C THR A 50 -4.25 -5.28 -0.08
N LEU A 51 -4.89 -6.40 -0.39
CA LEU A 51 -6.01 -6.96 0.39
C LEU A 51 -7.18 -5.96 0.57
N LEU A 52 -7.33 -5.03 -0.39
CA LEU A 52 -8.50 -4.14 -0.52
C LEU A 52 -9.59 -4.76 -1.38
N GLU A 53 -9.25 -5.81 -2.15
CA GLU A 53 -10.16 -6.64 -2.94
C GLU A 53 -9.73 -8.10 -2.78
N THR A 54 -10.68 -9.02 -2.82
CA THR A 54 -10.40 -10.46 -2.77
C THR A 54 -10.19 -10.99 -4.19
N MET A 55 -9.20 -11.87 -4.36
CA MET A 55 -9.04 -12.66 -5.58
C MET A 55 -10.04 -13.81 -5.59
N ASP A 56 -10.47 -14.24 -6.78
CA ASP A 56 -11.30 -15.43 -6.93
C ASP A 56 -10.42 -16.69 -7.08
N LYS A 57 -9.24 -16.53 -7.70
CA LYS A 57 -8.22 -17.58 -7.87
C LYS A 57 -6.83 -17.01 -7.66
N GLY A 58 -5.89 -17.89 -7.35
CA GLY A 58 -4.48 -17.57 -7.29
C GLY A 58 -3.90 -17.56 -5.89
N VAL A 59 -2.59 -17.39 -5.84
CA VAL A 59 -1.78 -17.38 -4.62
C VAL A 59 -1.21 -15.99 -4.39
N LEU A 60 -1.23 -15.55 -3.13
CA LEU A 60 -0.66 -14.27 -2.69
C LEU A 60 0.26 -14.50 -1.49
N LYS A 61 1.51 -14.00 -1.59
CA LYS A 61 2.48 -14.04 -0.50
C LYS A 61 3.16 -12.70 -0.32
N TYR A 62 3.51 -12.38 0.92
CA TYR A 62 4.32 -11.22 1.30
C TYR A 62 5.56 -11.69 2.06
N CYS A 63 6.75 -11.33 1.59
CA CYS A 63 8.03 -11.71 2.20
C CYS A 63 8.16 -13.22 2.47
N GLY A 64 7.60 -14.05 1.57
CA GLY A 64 7.55 -15.51 1.69
C GLY A 64 6.41 -16.05 2.55
N GLU A 65 5.68 -15.21 3.30
CA GLU A 65 4.53 -15.62 4.11
C GLU A 65 3.25 -15.61 3.27
N ALA A 66 2.49 -16.70 3.33
CA ALA A 66 1.28 -16.88 2.54
C ALA A 66 0.10 -16.07 3.12
N ALA A 67 -0.56 -15.29 2.28
CA ALA A 67 -1.86 -14.68 2.56
C ALA A 67 -3.03 -15.59 2.13
N THR A 68 -2.74 -16.59 1.30
CA THR A 68 -3.70 -17.60 0.82
C THR A 68 -3.13 -19.00 1.05
N ASP A 69 -3.98 -19.97 1.34
CA ASP A 69 -3.61 -21.36 1.68
C ASP A 69 -4.05 -22.39 0.62
N ASN A 70 -4.48 -21.94 -0.56
CA ASN A 70 -4.86 -22.78 -1.68
C ASN A 70 -3.68 -23.11 -2.60
N ALA A 71 -3.80 -24.16 -3.41
CA ALA A 71 -2.86 -24.47 -4.49
C ALA A 71 -2.99 -23.48 -5.66
N GLU A 72 -1.96 -23.44 -6.52
CA GLU A 72 -1.97 -22.61 -7.72
C GLU A 72 -3.13 -22.99 -8.65
N GLY A 73 -3.89 -21.99 -9.09
CA GLY A 73 -5.04 -22.18 -10.00
C GLY A 73 -6.36 -22.62 -9.34
N GLU A 74 -6.36 -22.91 -8.06
CA GLU A 74 -7.58 -23.18 -7.29
C GLU A 74 -8.28 -21.91 -6.81
N ALA A 75 -9.53 -22.05 -6.34
CA ALA A 75 -10.27 -20.98 -5.69
C ALA A 75 -9.49 -20.43 -4.49
N THR A 76 -9.47 -19.12 -4.34
CA THR A 76 -8.66 -18.48 -3.29
C THR A 76 -9.28 -18.69 -1.90
N HIS A 77 -8.49 -19.23 -1.00
CA HIS A 77 -8.76 -19.29 0.42
C HIS A 77 -7.75 -18.41 1.18
N TYR A 78 -8.24 -17.36 1.84
CA TYR A 78 -7.40 -16.49 2.63
C TYR A 78 -7.16 -17.05 4.03
N VAL A 79 -5.96 -16.87 4.54
CA VAL A 79 -5.62 -17.20 5.93
C VAL A 79 -6.46 -16.37 6.91
N SER A 80 -6.36 -16.64 8.22
CA SER A 80 -7.15 -15.96 9.24
C SER A 80 -7.02 -14.43 9.18
N ARG A 81 -8.06 -13.71 9.65
CA ARG A 81 -8.04 -12.23 9.73
C ARG A 81 -6.87 -11.70 10.55
N GLN A 82 -6.47 -12.42 11.59
CA GLN A 82 -5.34 -12.04 12.43
C GLN A 82 -4.02 -12.12 11.66
N GLN A 83 -3.80 -13.19 10.90
CA GLN A 83 -2.63 -13.34 10.03
C GLN A 83 -2.61 -12.28 8.92
N LEU A 84 -3.75 -12.03 8.26
CA LEU A 84 -3.85 -10.95 7.26
C LEU A 84 -3.52 -9.57 7.85
N ALA A 85 -3.94 -9.29 9.09
CA ALA A 85 -3.61 -8.03 9.75
C ALA A 85 -2.09 -7.88 10.00
N GLN A 86 -1.39 -8.98 10.31
CA GLN A 86 0.07 -9.00 10.44
C GLN A 86 0.76 -8.80 9.09
N LEU A 87 0.28 -9.50 8.05
CA LEU A 87 0.83 -9.38 6.70
C LEU A 87 0.72 -7.97 6.11
N LYS A 88 -0.33 -7.22 6.47
CA LYS A 88 -0.50 -5.81 6.06
C LYS A 88 0.61 -4.88 6.57
N ASN A 89 1.37 -5.26 7.58
CA ASN A 89 2.53 -4.48 8.03
C ASN A 89 3.71 -4.53 7.04
N ASN A 90 3.71 -5.49 6.10
CA ASN A 90 4.78 -5.61 5.12
C ASN A 90 4.75 -4.53 4.03
N PHE A 91 3.62 -3.84 3.84
CA PHE A 91 3.50 -2.83 2.80
C PHE A 91 2.86 -1.53 3.29
N GLY A 92 3.29 -0.41 2.72
CA GLY A 92 2.67 0.91 2.87
C GLY A 92 1.90 1.27 1.61
N LEU A 93 0.76 1.97 1.77
CA LEU A 93 -0.10 2.41 0.67
C LEU A 93 -0.04 3.91 0.47
N VAL A 94 0.12 4.33 -0.78
CA VAL A 94 -0.02 5.72 -1.20
C VAL A 94 -1.12 5.79 -2.25
N PHE A 95 -2.23 6.45 -1.91
CA PHE A 95 -3.37 6.62 -2.80
C PHE A 95 -3.19 7.81 -3.74
N GLN A 96 -3.83 7.80 -4.89
CA GLN A 96 -3.80 8.89 -5.87
C GLN A 96 -4.26 10.23 -5.27
N ASN A 97 -5.33 10.23 -4.48
CA ASN A 97 -5.85 11.42 -3.81
C ASN A 97 -5.20 11.66 -2.45
N PHE A 98 -4.06 11.00 -2.18
CA PHE A 98 -3.27 11.04 -0.94
C PHE A 98 -4.03 10.63 0.32
N ASN A 99 -5.34 10.82 0.39
CA ASN A 99 -6.25 10.45 1.49
C ASN A 99 -5.69 10.87 2.87
N LEU A 100 -5.18 12.10 2.95
CA LEU A 100 -4.76 12.68 4.22
C LEU A 100 -5.98 13.01 5.08
N PHE A 101 -5.85 12.83 6.38
CA PHE A 101 -6.88 13.24 7.33
C PHE A 101 -6.91 14.77 7.40
N PRO A 102 -7.98 15.44 6.92
CA PRO A 102 -7.99 16.90 6.76
C PRO A 102 -7.93 17.65 8.10
N HIS A 103 -8.39 17.01 9.19
CA HIS A 103 -8.40 17.57 10.54
C HIS A 103 -7.12 17.27 11.35
N TYR A 104 -6.16 16.54 10.77
CA TYR A 104 -4.87 16.27 11.37
C TYR A 104 -3.81 17.18 10.77
N SER A 105 -2.89 17.66 11.61
CA SER A 105 -1.68 18.29 11.11
C SER A 105 -0.84 17.30 10.29
N VAL A 106 0.12 17.79 9.54
CA VAL A 106 1.10 16.98 8.80
C VAL A 106 1.75 15.95 9.74
N LEU A 107 2.28 16.42 10.87
CA LEU A 107 2.93 15.54 11.84
C LEU A 107 1.97 14.48 12.38
N LYS A 108 0.74 14.85 12.72
CA LYS A 108 -0.26 13.90 13.20
C LYS A 108 -0.68 12.89 12.13
N ASN A 109 -0.79 13.29 10.85
CA ASN A 109 -1.03 12.35 9.74
C ASN A 109 0.05 11.26 9.66
N VAL A 110 1.30 11.59 9.97
CA VAL A 110 2.43 10.65 9.92
C VAL A 110 2.50 9.79 11.18
N THR A 111 2.18 10.33 12.36
CA THR A 111 2.42 9.67 13.65
C THR A 111 1.25 8.84 14.17
N ASP A 112 0.03 9.10 13.70
CA ASP A 112 -1.19 8.51 14.29
C ASP A 112 -1.19 6.97 14.21
N ALA A 113 -0.93 6.39 13.05
CA ALA A 113 -0.95 4.95 12.86
C ALA A 113 0.18 4.21 13.62
N PRO A 114 1.45 4.63 13.57
CA PRO A 114 2.50 4.01 14.40
C PRO A 114 2.17 4.01 15.89
N ILE A 115 1.60 5.09 16.42
CA ILE A 115 1.25 5.19 17.84
C ILE A 115 0.04 4.32 18.18
N HIS A 116 -1.05 4.44 17.40
CA HIS A 116 -2.34 3.84 17.79
C HIS A 116 -2.55 2.43 17.26
N VAL A 117 -1.97 2.08 16.11
CA VAL A 117 -2.09 0.75 15.50
C VAL A 117 -0.93 -0.15 15.92
N GLN A 118 0.32 0.33 15.77
CA GLN A 118 1.51 -0.45 16.14
C GLN A 118 1.86 -0.36 17.62
N LYS A 119 1.22 0.54 18.38
CA LYS A 119 1.46 0.74 19.84
C LYS A 119 2.91 1.11 20.16
N ARG A 120 3.58 1.81 19.26
CA ARG A 120 4.95 2.25 19.44
C ARG A 120 5.03 3.43 20.43
N ASP A 121 6.22 3.62 20.99
CA ASP A 121 6.50 4.76 21.87
C ASP A 121 6.30 6.09 21.12
N LYS A 122 5.65 7.05 21.80
CA LYS A 122 5.31 8.34 21.18
C LYS A 122 6.54 9.17 20.84
N ASP A 123 7.50 9.24 21.75
CA ASP A 123 8.67 10.12 21.58
C ASP A 123 9.55 9.61 20.45
N GLU A 124 9.72 8.29 20.35
CA GLU A 124 10.41 7.65 19.23
C GLU A 124 9.69 7.92 17.89
N VAL A 125 8.36 7.72 17.84
CA VAL A 125 7.57 7.95 16.62
C VAL A 125 7.63 9.42 16.19
N TYR A 126 7.53 10.37 17.12
CA TYR A 126 7.65 11.80 16.78
C TYR A 126 9.04 12.15 16.24
N LYS A 127 10.10 11.58 16.81
CA LYS A 127 11.46 11.77 16.31
C LYS A 127 11.62 11.25 14.90
N GLU A 128 11.20 10.00 14.65
CA GLU A 128 11.25 9.39 13.31
C GLU A 128 10.41 10.15 12.29
N ALA A 129 9.20 10.57 12.67
CA ALA A 129 8.30 11.31 11.78
C ALA A 129 8.93 12.65 11.33
N ARG A 130 9.60 13.38 12.24
CA ARG A 130 10.32 14.61 11.89
C ARG A 130 11.49 14.33 10.96
N GLU A 131 12.22 13.24 11.15
CA GLU A 131 13.27 12.80 10.24
C GLU A 131 12.71 12.49 8.84
N LEU A 132 11.58 11.78 8.76
CA LEU A 132 10.90 11.52 7.49
C LEU A 132 10.45 12.80 6.81
N LEU A 133 9.82 13.71 7.55
CA LEU A 133 9.39 15.01 7.02
C LEU A 133 10.57 15.82 6.51
N ARG A 134 11.71 15.81 7.20
CA ARG A 134 12.93 16.44 6.74
C ARG A 134 13.45 15.81 5.43
N LYS A 135 13.47 14.49 5.33
CA LYS A 135 13.90 13.77 4.11
C LYS A 135 13.05 14.13 2.90
N VAL A 136 11.75 14.35 3.09
CA VAL A 136 10.84 14.74 2.00
C VAL A 136 10.71 16.27 1.82
N GLY A 137 11.53 17.07 2.51
CA GLY A 137 11.57 18.53 2.38
C GLY A 137 10.37 19.26 2.96
N LEU A 138 9.78 18.74 4.06
CA LEU A 138 8.59 19.30 4.71
C LEU A 138 8.77 19.57 6.21
N ALA A 139 10.01 19.72 6.69
CA ALA A 139 10.29 19.99 8.11
C ALA A 139 9.50 21.18 8.66
N GLU A 140 9.45 22.30 7.92
CA GLU A 140 8.76 23.53 8.30
C GLU A 140 7.22 23.43 8.23
N LYS A 141 6.69 22.29 7.76
CA LYS A 141 5.25 22.08 7.56
C LYS A 141 4.61 21.15 8.57
N GLU A 142 5.33 20.75 9.62
CA GLU A 142 4.84 19.74 10.58
C GLU A 142 3.51 20.13 11.24
N ASN A 143 3.27 21.42 11.46
CA ASN A 143 2.05 21.96 12.07
C ASN A 143 0.99 22.42 11.05
N SER A 144 1.29 22.36 9.75
CA SER A 144 0.33 22.69 8.69
C SER A 144 -0.73 21.60 8.54
N TYR A 145 -1.85 21.97 7.93
CA TYR A 145 -2.94 21.04 7.62
C TYR A 145 -2.98 20.75 6.12
N PRO A 146 -3.57 19.61 5.68
CA PRO A 146 -3.59 19.23 4.26
C PRO A 146 -4.10 20.32 3.32
N GLY A 147 -5.15 21.07 3.70
CA GLY A 147 -5.68 22.18 2.89
C GLY A 147 -4.73 23.37 2.69
N GLN A 148 -3.64 23.43 3.42
CA GLN A 148 -2.61 24.47 3.31
C GLN A 148 -1.40 24.03 2.46
N LEU A 149 -1.46 22.81 1.89
CA LEU A 149 -0.38 22.20 1.15
C LEU A 149 -0.71 22.12 -0.35
N SER A 150 0.30 22.29 -1.19
CA SER A 150 0.18 21.94 -2.61
C SER A 150 -0.01 20.43 -2.80
N GLY A 151 -0.52 20.00 -3.95
CA GLY A 151 -0.70 18.58 -4.25
C GLY A 151 0.59 17.76 -4.11
N GLY A 152 1.72 18.29 -4.60
CA GLY A 152 3.03 17.65 -4.42
C GLY A 152 3.49 17.58 -2.95
N GLN A 153 3.13 18.56 -2.12
CA GLN A 153 3.39 18.51 -0.68
C GLN A 153 2.51 17.47 0.00
N GLN A 154 1.21 17.40 -0.35
CA GLN A 154 0.30 16.38 0.17
C GLN A 154 0.77 14.96 -0.20
N GLN A 155 1.25 14.76 -1.43
CA GLN A 155 1.84 13.49 -1.85
C GLN A 155 3.03 13.10 -0.98
N ARG A 156 3.95 14.03 -0.73
CA ARG A 156 5.11 13.77 0.13
C ARG A 156 4.73 13.45 1.58
N VAL A 157 3.68 14.09 2.11
CA VAL A 157 3.13 13.72 3.43
C VAL A 157 2.56 12.29 3.40
N ALA A 158 1.82 11.92 2.36
CA ALA A 158 1.28 10.56 2.22
C ALA A 158 2.39 9.50 2.14
N ILE A 159 3.49 9.80 1.45
CA ILE A 159 4.68 8.95 1.41
C ILE A 159 5.31 8.84 2.81
N ALA A 160 5.54 9.95 3.50
CA ALA A 160 6.09 9.94 4.85
C ALA A 160 5.20 9.15 5.82
N ARG A 161 3.87 9.28 5.72
CA ARG A 161 2.90 8.51 6.50
C ARG A 161 3.03 7.01 6.24
N ALA A 162 3.15 6.61 4.98
CA ALA A 162 3.32 5.20 4.63
C ALA A 162 4.65 4.63 5.14
N LEU A 163 5.74 5.39 5.04
CA LEU A 163 7.07 5.02 5.52
C LEU A 163 7.16 4.93 7.05
N ALA A 164 6.39 5.75 7.78
CA ALA A 164 6.39 5.75 9.25
C ALA A 164 5.94 4.41 9.86
N MET A 165 5.22 3.60 9.10
CA MET A 165 4.84 2.24 9.49
C MET A 165 5.98 1.20 9.32
N ASN A 166 7.16 1.61 8.84
CA ASN A 166 8.32 0.76 8.55
C ASN A 166 8.00 -0.43 7.62
N PRO A 167 7.32 -0.21 6.48
CA PRO A 167 6.98 -1.28 5.57
C PRO A 167 8.21 -1.81 4.82
N LYS A 168 8.12 -3.05 4.32
CA LYS A 168 9.15 -3.64 3.45
C LYS A 168 9.05 -3.15 2.01
N MET A 169 7.84 -2.74 1.56
CA MET A 169 7.58 -2.20 0.23
C MET A 169 6.51 -1.11 0.27
N LEU A 170 6.49 -0.26 -0.76
CA LEU A 170 5.45 0.73 -0.98
C LEU A 170 4.66 0.38 -2.25
N LEU A 171 3.34 0.51 -2.16
CA LEU A 171 2.42 0.30 -3.27
C LEU A 171 1.70 1.63 -3.57
N PHE A 172 1.81 2.07 -4.82
CA PHE A 172 1.27 3.35 -5.26
C PHE A 172 0.07 3.14 -6.17
N PHE A 173 -1.08 3.69 -5.79
CA PHE A 173 -2.22 3.83 -6.67
C PHE A 173 -2.07 5.14 -7.44
N HIS A 174 -1.33 5.11 -8.54
CA HIS A 174 -1.19 6.26 -9.43
C HIS A 174 -1.72 5.89 -10.81
N TYR A 175 -2.73 6.62 -11.29
CA TYR A 175 -3.16 6.47 -12.67
C TYR A 175 -2.26 7.39 -13.50
N LEU A 176 -1.44 6.80 -14.35
CA LEU A 176 -0.87 7.54 -15.45
C LEU A 176 -2.00 7.64 -16.50
N ASP A 177 -2.74 8.75 -16.47
CA ASP A 177 -3.63 9.09 -17.57
C ASP A 177 -2.73 9.47 -18.74
N TYR A 178 -2.51 8.53 -19.65
CA TYR A 178 -2.02 8.86 -20.98
C TYR A 178 -3.20 9.52 -21.72
N GLN A 179 -3.19 10.86 -21.77
CA GLN A 179 -3.96 11.63 -22.73
C GLN A 179 -3.33 11.51 -24.11
#